data_4bfc3acd00cae422e972cefa83b43db2
#
_entry.id   4bfc3acd00cae422e972cefa83b43db2
#
_cell.length_a   1.000
_cell.length_b   1.000
_cell.length_c   1.000
_cell.angle_alpha   90.00
_cell.angle_beta   90.00
_cell.angle_gamma   90.00
#
_symmetry.space_group_name_H-M   'P 1'
#
loop_
_entity.id
_entity.type
_entity.pdbx_description
1 polymer ?
#
loop_
_entity_poly.entity_id
_entity_poly.type
_entity_poly.pdbx_seq_one_letter_code
_entity_poly.pdbx_strand_id
1 'polypeptide(L)'
;VYFRNVPILHQDADFLSNAFRNGYNFKQIAEDMYKTSQLVTLEGVNKILDNLDVTLISNDPAYILTNQFINNLNSKMASVRQYRDRLNRANRLFVKGVMEMDSKKHFAPNANLTIRYTYGQVKDYKPMDGVTYNYYTTLDGVMAKEDNSSWEFTVPSKLRLLYETKDYGQYAENGTVPVAFISNLDITGGNSGSPTINAKGELVGIAFDGNWEAMSGNIAFNPDLQRCISVDIRYVLFIIDKYAGATNLIKEMKIVK
;
A
#
# COMPACT_ATOMS: atom_id res chain seq x y z
N VAL A 1 -9.92 -14.10 -12.20
CA VAL A 1 -9.44 -13.46 -13.44
C VAL A 1 -8.12 -14.08 -13.89
N TYR A 2 -7.13 -14.26 -12.99
CA TYR A 2 -5.81 -14.81 -13.33
C TYR A 2 -5.92 -16.24 -13.94
N PHE A 3 -6.68 -17.11 -13.30
CA PHE A 3 -6.84 -18.51 -13.74
C PHE A 3 -7.61 -18.67 -15.03
N ARG A 4 -8.51 -17.75 -15.36
CA ARG A 4 -9.29 -17.80 -16.61
C ARG A 4 -8.40 -17.65 -17.84
N ASN A 5 -7.26 -16.95 -17.69
CA ASN A 5 -6.36 -16.61 -18.79
C ASN A 5 -5.11 -17.50 -18.86
N VAL A 6 -4.92 -18.43 -17.92
CA VAL A 6 -3.76 -19.34 -17.88
C VAL A 6 -4.23 -20.79 -17.70
N PRO A 7 -4.78 -21.41 -18.75
CA PRO A 7 -5.36 -22.76 -18.68
C PRO A 7 -4.41 -23.83 -18.14
N ILE A 8 -3.10 -23.65 -18.32
CA ILE A 8 -2.07 -24.60 -17.89
C ILE A 8 -1.98 -24.74 -16.36
N LEU A 9 -2.43 -23.73 -15.61
CA LEU A 9 -2.44 -23.77 -14.14
C LEU A 9 -3.60 -24.60 -13.57
N HIS A 10 -4.66 -24.80 -14.37
CA HIS A 10 -5.81 -25.62 -13.98
C HIS A 10 -5.49 -27.12 -14.06
N GLN A 11 -4.62 -27.51 -14.99
CA GLN A 11 -4.33 -28.93 -15.25
C GLN A 11 -3.52 -29.57 -14.13
N ASP A 12 -2.78 -28.74 -13.37
CA ASP A 12 -1.88 -29.20 -12.33
C ASP A 12 -2.50 -29.11 -10.92
N ALA A 13 -3.75 -28.64 -10.79
CA ALA A 13 -4.47 -28.56 -9.52
C ALA A 13 -5.62 -29.58 -9.51
N ASP A 14 -5.40 -30.75 -8.95
CA ASP A 14 -6.38 -31.86 -8.93
C ASP A 14 -7.74 -31.45 -8.39
N PHE A 15 -7.77 -30.60 -7.38
CA PHE A 15 -9.02 -30.09 -6.81
C PHE A 15 -9.86 -29.34 -7.86
N LEU A 16 -9.24 -28.38 -8.57
CA LEU A 16 -9.93 -27.61 -9.61
C LEU A 16 -10.28 -28.47 -10.82
N SER A 17 -9.38 -29.36 -11.25
CA SER A 17 -9.61 -30.26 -12.35
C SER A 17 -10.81 -31.20 -12.08
N ASN A 18 -10.91 -31.71 -10.86
CA ASN A 18 -12.02 -32.56 -10.45
C ASN A 18 -13.35 -31.77 -10.40
N ALA A 19 -13.33 -30.56 -9.84
CA ALA A 19 -14.51 -29.71 -9.80
C ALA A 19 -15.01 -29.36 -11.20
N PHE A 20 -14.13 -29.01 -12.13
CA PHE A 20 -14.49 -28.72 -13.53
C PHE A 20 -15.01 -29.96 -14.28
N ARG A 21 -14.44 -31.14 -14.04
CA ARG A 21 -14.96 -32.41 -14.62
C ARG A 21 -16.39 -32.71 -14.15
N ASN A 22 -16.73 -32.27 -12.93
CA ASN A 22 -18.07 -32.39 -12.36
C ASN A 22 -19.00 -31.21 -12.75
N GLY A 23 -18.58 -30.36 -13.69
CA GLY A 23 -19.41 -29.27 -14.23
C GLY A 23 -19.44 -28.00 -13.39
N TYR A 24 -18.63 -27.90 -12.33
CA TYR A 24 -18.54 -26.69 -11.51
C TYR A 24 -17.80 -25.57 -12.25
N ASN A 25 -18.28 -24.34 -12.09
CA ASN A 25 -17.55 -23.14 -12.50
C ASN A 25 -16.82 -22.51 -11.31
N PHE A 26 -15.95 -21.53 -11.56
CA PHE A 26 -15.17 -20.87 -10.51
C PHE A 26 -16.03 -20.24 -9.40
N LYS A 27 -17.21 -19.72 -9.74
CA LYS A 27 -18.11 -19.11 -8.76
C LYS A 27 -18.67 -20.17 -7.82
N GLN A 28 -19.13 -21.28 -8.35
CA GLN A 28 -19.63 -22.41 -7.56
C GLN A 28 -18.54 -22.98 -6.64
N ILE A 29 -17.33 -23.18 -7.18
CA ILE A 29 -16.18 -23.65 -6.38
C ILE A 29 -15.89 -22.70 -5.22
N ALA A 30 -15.89 -21.40 -5.46
CA ALA A 30 -15.67 -20.41 -4.42
C ALA A 30 -16.82 -20.40 -3.39
N GLU A 31 -18.06 -20.41 -3.83
CA GLU A 31 -19.24 -20.44 -2.95
C GLU A 31 -19.23 -21.69 -2.04
N ASP A 32 -18.93 -22.86 -2.60
CA ASP A 32 -18.88 -24.11 -1.83
C ASP A 32 -17.70 -24.11 -0.86
N MET A 33 -16.55 -23.62 -1.28
CA MET A 33 -15.39 -23.46 -0.41
C MET A 33 -15.70 -22.55 0.80
N TYR A 34 -16.29 -21.37 0.56
CA TYR A 34 -16.66 -20.46 1.64
C TYR A 34 -17.75 -21.01 2.57
N LYS A 35 -18.64 -21.87 2.07
CA LYS A 35 -19.68 -22.52 2.89
C LYS A 35 -19.14 -23.66 3.75
N THR A 36 -18.12 -24.36 3.28
CA THR A 36 -17.67 -25.61 3.90
C THR A 36 -16.35 -25.51 4.64
N SER A 37 -15.51 -24.53 4.30
CA SER A 37 -14.22 -24.30 5.00
C SER A 37 -14.43 -23.73 6.39
N GLN A 38 -13.76 -24.34 7.36
CA GLN A 38 -13.71 -23.84 8.74
C GLN A 38 -12.71 -22.71 8.92
N LEU A 39 -11.76 -22.56 7.99
CA LEU A 39 -10.73 -21.52 8.05
C LEU A 39 -11.24 -20.10 7.68
N VAL A 40 -12.45 -19.99 7.15
CA VAL A 40 -13.03 -18.70 6.73
C VAL A 40 -13.93 -18.05 7.80
N THR A 41 -14.15 -18.70 8.95
CA THR A 41 -14.94 -18.16 10.05
C THR A 41 -14.19 -18.22 11.36
N LEU A 42 -14.42 -17.24 12.24
CA LEU A 42 -13.81 -17.22 13.58
C LEU A 42 -14.23 -18.44 14.40
N GLU A 43 -15.49 -18.86 14.31
CA GLU A 43 -16.00 -20.05 14.98
C GLU A 43 -15.27 -21.33 14.51
N GLY A 44 -15.10 -21.49 13.21
CA GLY A 44 -14.39 -22.62 12.63
C GLY A 44 -12.91 -22.65 13.04
N VAL A 45 -12.23 -21.50 13.02
CA VAL A 45 -10.85 -21.38 13.49
C VAL A 45 -10.73 -21.73 14.98
N ASN A 46 -11.60 -21.21 15.84
CA ASN A 46 -11.60 -21.54 17.27
C ASN A 46 -11.82 -23.03 17.49
N LYS A 47 -12.74 -23.65 16.77
CA LYS A 47 -12.96 -25.10 16.84
C LYS A 47 -11.71 -25.93 16.50
N ILE A 48 -10.93 -25.50 15.51
CA ILE A 48 -9.65 -26.13 15.15
C ILE A 48 -8.63 -25.96 16.28
N LEU A 49 -8.53 -24.76 16.86
CA LEU A 49 -7.60 -24.44 17.94
C LEU A 49 -7.92 -25.20 19.23
N ASP A 50 -9.20 -25.30 19.57
CA ASP A 50 -9.65 -25.99 20.78
C ASP A 50 -9.41 -27.49 20.72
N ASN A 51 -9.54 -28.10 19.53
CA ASN A 51 -9.35 -29.54 19.37
C ASN A 51 -7.92 -29.94 19.00
N LEU A 52 -7.08 -28.99 18.55
CA LEU A 52 -5.72 -29.23 18.03
C LEU A 52 -5.66 -30.38 17.01
N ASP A 53 -6.72 -30.59 16.25
CA ASP A 53 -6.83 -31.67 15.28
C ASP A 53 -6.33 -31.22 13.91
N VAL A 54 -5.11 -31.65 13.57
CA VAL A 54 -4.47 -31.35 12.30
C VAL A 54 -5.26 -31.89 11.09
N THR A 55 -6.08 -32.93 11.31
CA THR A 55 -6.86 -33.52 10.22
C THR A 55 -7.99 -32.60 9.76
N LEU A 56 -8.50 -31.74 10.65
CA LEU A 56 -9.49 -30.71 10.32
C LEU A 56 -8.89 -29.68 9.34
N ILE A 57 -7.62 -29.35 9.50
CA ILE A 57 -6.92 -28.44 8.60
C ILE A 57 -6.61 -29.16 7.26
N SER A 58 -6.01 -30.33 7.33
CA SER A 58 -5.55 -31.05 6.12
C SER A 58 -6.69 -31.45 5.17
N ASN A 59 -7.91 -31.62 5.70
CA ASN A 59 -9.10 -31.91 4.92
C ASN A 59 -9.94 -30.68 4.57
N ASP A 60 -9.56 -29.50 5.05
CA ASP A 60 -10.27 -28.26 4.73
C ASP A 60 -10.11 -27.87 3.26
N PRO A 61 -11.18 -27.56 2.52
CA PRO A 61 -11.11 -27.28 1.08
C PRO A 61 -10.27 -26.03 0.76
N ALA A 62 -10.25 -25.01 1.61
CA ALA A 62 -9.40 -23.83 1.40
C ALA A 62 -7.91 -24.16 1.60
N TYR A 63 -7.60 -25.01 2.58
CA TYR A 63 -6.23 -25.50 2.80
C TYR A 63 -5.75 -26.37 1.62
N ILE A 64 -6.56 -27.33 1.20
CA ILE A 64 -6.24 -28.22 0.05
C ILE A 64 -5.96 -27.38 -1.19
N LEU A 65 -6.85 -26.45 -1.54
CA LEU A 65 -6.69 -25.58 -2.70
C LEU A 65 -5.43 -24.73 -2.61
N THR A 66 -5.20 -24.09 -1.46
CA THR A 66 -4.03 -23.25 -1.23
C THR A 66 -2.73 -24.04 -1.36
N ASN A 67 -2.65 -25.21 -0.74
CA ASN A 67 -1.47 -26.08 -0.83
C ASN A 67 -1.18 -26.55 -2.26
N GLN A 68 -2.22 -26.91 -3.02
CA GLN A 68 -2.03 -27.28 -4.40
C GLN A 68 -1.46 -26.15 -5.24
N PHE A 69 -1.93 -24.90 -5.00
CA PHE A 69 -1.35 -23.73 -5.65
C PHE A 69 0.09 -23.47 -5.26
N ILE A 70 0.39 -23.51 -3.95
CA ILE A 70 1.75 -23.31 -3.46
C ILE A 70 2.71 -24.34 -4.03
N ASN A 71 2.33 -25.62 -4.01
CA ASN A 71 3.14 -26.71 -4.54
C ASN A 71 3.36 -26.58 -6.05
N ASN A 72 2.32 -26.23 -6.80
CA ASN A 72 2.44 -25.97 -8.23
C ASN A 72 3.36 -24.77 -8.49
N LEU A 73 3.17 -23.66 -7.80
CA LEU A 73 4.03 -22.49 -7.90
C LEU A 73 5.49 -22.85 -7.62
N ASN A 74 5.75 -23.58 -6.53
CA ASN A 74 7.10 -23.98 -6.13
C ASN A 74 7.75 -24.89 -7.19
N SER A 75 7.00 -25.81 -7.77
CA SER A 75 7.51 -26.69 -8.84
C SER A 75 7.89 -25.88 -10.10
N LYS A 76 7.05 -24.91 -10.49
CA LYS A 76 7.33 -24.02 -11.64
C LYS A 76 8.51 -23.07 -11.32
N MET A 77 8.57 -22.53 -10.12
CA MET A 77 9.69 -21.68 -9.69
C MET A 77 11.02 -22.46 -9.67
N ALA A 78 11.01 -23.74 -9.32
CA ALA A 78 12.22 -24.57 -9.38
C ALA A 78 12.76 -24.67 -10.80
N SER A 79 11.90 -24.81 -11.81
CA SER A 79 12.30 -24.86 -13.23
C SER A 79 12.88 -23.54 -13.74
N VAL A 80 12.47 -22.41 -13.16
CA VAL A 80 12.92 -21.05 -13.55
C VAL A 80 14.21 -20.66 -12.83
N ARG A 81 14.49 -21.25 -11.65
CA ARG A 81 15.64 -20.89 -10.80
C ARG A 81 16.97 -20.93 -11.55
N GLN A 82 17.18 -21.90 -12.45
CA GLN A 82 18.39 -22.04 -13.26
C GLN A 82 18.68 -20.83 -14.17
N TYR A 83 17.65 -20.07 -14.54
CA TYR A 83 17.79 -18.88 -15.39
C TYR A 83 17.97 -17.59 -14.59
N ARG A 84 17.71 -17.62 -13.28
CA ARG A 84 17.69 -16.41 -12.43
C ARG A 84 19.05 -15.71 -12.39
N ASP A 85 20.13 -16.47 -12.25
CA ASP A 85 21.49 -15.90 -12.21
C ASP A 85 21.89 -15.30 -13.55
N ARG A 86 21.48 -15.94 -14.65
CA ARG A 86 21.70 -15.41 -16.00
C ARG A 86 20.94 -14.11 -16.21
N LEU A 87 19.67 -14.06 -15.79
CA LEU A 87 18.84 -12.86 -15.88
C LEU A 87 19.40 -11.73 -15.01
N ASN A 88 19.78 -12.02 -13.77
CA ASN A 88 20.41 -11.05 -12.87
C ASN A 88 21.71 -10.48 -13.44
N ARG A 89 22.52 -11.34 -14.08
CA ARG A 89 23.75 -10.87 -14.76
C ARG A 89 23.42 -10.00 -15.97
N ALA A 90 22.45 -10.40 -16.78
CA ALA A 90 22.02 -9.63 -17.95
C ALA A 90 21.47 -8.25 -17.54
N ASN A 91 20.64 -8.18 -16.52
CA ASN A 91 20.12 -6.93 -15.97
C ASN A 91 21.25 -6.00 -15.50
N ARG A 92 22.23 -6.53 -14.75
CA ARG A 92 23.38 -5.72 -14.30
C ARG A 92 24.19 -5.17 -15.47
N LEU A 93 24.42 -5.97 -16.51
CA LEU A 93 25.13 -5.53 -17.70
C LEU A 93 24.33 -4.50 -18.50
N PHE A 94 23.02 -4.68 -18.60
CA PHE A 94 22.13 -3.73 -19.25
C PHE A 94 22.15 -2.37 -18.53
N VAL A 95 21.95 -2.38 -17.21
CA VAL A 95 22.00 -1.14 -16.41
C VAL A 95 23.37 -0.47 -16.51
N LYS A 96 24.46 -1.24 -16.47
CA LYS A 96 25.82 -0.71 -16.69
C LYS A 96 25.93 -0.01 -18.03
N GLY A 97 25.45 -0.64 -19.11
CA GLY A 97 25.43 -0.03 -20.44
C GLY A 97 24.64 1.28 -20.49
N VAL A 98 23.46 1.32 -19.87
CA VAL A 98 22.63 2.54 -19.76
C VAL A 98 23.38 3.65 -19.00
N MET A 99 24.08 3.32 -17.92
CA MET A 99 24.89 4.30 -17.17
C MET A 99 26.09 4.81 -17.96
N GLU A 100 26.70 3.98 -18.80
CA GLU A 100 27.82 4.37 -19.68
C GLU A 100 27.37 5.24 -20.86
N MET A 101 26.13 5.08 -21.34
CA MET A 101 25.55 5.90 -22.41
C MET A 101 25.41 7.38 -22.04
N ASP A 102 25.14 7.68 -20.78
CA ASP A 102 25.02 9.05 -20.28
C ASP A 102 25.74 9.19 -18.92
N SER A 103 27.05 9.38 -19.04
CA SER A 103 27.94 9.50 -17.87
C SER A 103 27.72 10.76 -17.03
N LYS A 104 26.94 11.72 -17.52
CA LYS A 104 26.59 12.95 -16.80
C LYS A 104 25.30 12.82 -16.01
N LYS A 105 24.51 11.82 -16.29
CA LYS A 105 23.25 11.56 -15.59
C LYS A 105 23.54 10.91 -14.23
N HIS A 106 22.96 11.48 -13.17
CA HIS A 106 22.95 10.85 -11.86
C HIS A 106 21.85 9.81 -11.77
N PHE A 107 22.24 8.55 -11.58
CA PHE A 107 21.30 7.45 -11.39
C PHE A 107 21.14 7.19 -9.90
N ALA A 108 19.94 7.41 -9.38
CA ALA A 108 19.60 7.04 -8.01
C ALA A 108 19.32 5.53 -7.93
N PRO A 109 19.81 4.82 -6.90
CA PRO A 109 19.45 3.43 -6.68
C PRO A 109 17.98 3.34 -6.27
N ASN A 110 17.33 2.26 -6.67
CA ASN A 110 16.03 1.90 -6.11
C ASN A 110 16.19 1.43 -4.65
N ALA A 111 15.10 1.30 -3.89
CA ALA A 111 15.14 0.82 -2.52
C ALA A 111 15.88 -0.53 -2.42
N ASN A 112 16.95 -0.60 -1.62
CA ASN A 112 17.85 -1.75 -1.51
C ASN A 112 18.29 -2.01 -0.07
N LEU A 113 17.49 -1.57 0.92
CA LEU A 113 17.75 -1.64 2.36
C LEU A 113 18.91 -0.77 2.85
N THR A 114 19.37 0.18 2.04
CA THR A 114 20.29 1.23 2.45
C THR A 114 19.58 2.58 2.56
N ILE A 115 20.21 3.55 3.23
CA ILE A 115 19.66 4.90 3.30
C ILE A 115 19.61 5.51 1.90
N ARG A 116 18.42 5.99 1.53
CA ARG A 116 18.18 6.72 0.29
C ARG A 116 17.61 8.09 0.62
N TYR A 117 18.25 9.12 0.14
CA TYR A 117 17.73 10.48 0.22
C TYR A 117 17.10 10.88 -1.11
N THR A 118 15.91 11.47 -1.03
CA THR A 118 15.29 12.20 -2.13
C THR A 118 15.02 13.62 -1.65
N TYR A 119 15.15 14.58 -2.52
CA TYR A 119 14.93 15.99 -2.20
C TYR A 119 14.09 16.66 -3.27
N GLY A 120 13.35 17.68 -2.87
CA GLY A 120 12.43 18.41 -3.74
C GLY A 120 11.73 19.52 -2.98
N GLN A 121 10.57 19.91 -3.48
CA GLN A 121 9.76 21.00 -2.94
C GLN A 121 8.32 20.54 -2.77
N VAL A 122 7.65 21.07 -1.76
CA VAL A 122 6.21 21.05 -1.66
C VAL A 122 5.67 21.92 -2.81
N LYS A 123 4.84 21.33 -3.68
CA LYS A 123 4.43 21.98 -4.92
C LYS A 123 3.12 21.39 -5.44
N ASP A 124 2.23 22.26 -5.89
CA ASP A 124 1.07 21.93 -6.70
C ASP A 124 1.47 21.31 -8.06
N TYR A 125 0.51 20.83 -8.83
CA TYR A 125 0.74 20.40 -10.20
C TYR A 125 -0.51 20.52 -11.07
N LYS A 126 -0.28 20.51 -12.38
CA LYS A 126 -1.31 20.59 -13.41
C LYS A 126 -1.33 19.31 -14.23
N PRO A 127 -2.25 18.37 -13.94
CA PRO A 127 -2.29 17.10 -14.66
C PRO A 127 -2.77 17.24 -16.10
N MET A 128 -3.58 18.27 -16.35
CA MET A 128 -4.14 18.59 -17.68
C MET A 128 -4.52 20.06 -17.76
N ASP A 129 -4.87 20.52 -18.97
CA ASP A 129 -5.36 21.86 -19.18
C ASP A 129 -6.59 22.17 -18.32
N GLY A 130 -6.59 23.37 -17.73
CA GLY A 130 -7.69 23.84 -16.87
C GLY A 130 -7.76 23.24 -15.47
N VAL A 131 -6.88 22.26 -15.10
CA VAL A 131 -6.88 21.62 -13.79
C VAL A 131 -5.60 21.92 -13.02
N THR A 132 -5.75 22.36 -11.78
CA THR A 132 -4.64 22.52 -10.83
C THR A 132 -5.01 21.81 -9.53
N TYR A 133 -4.16 20.89 -9.09
CA TYR A 133 -4.25 20.31 -7.76
C TYR A 133 -3.35 21.08 -6.80
N ASN A 134 -3.96 21.57 -5.71
CA ASN A 134 -3.23 22.23 -4.64
C ASN A 134 -2.25 21.27 -3.97
N TYR A 135 -1.19 21.84 -3.38
CA TYR A 135 -0.16 21.06 -2.70
C TYR A 135 -0.62 20.46 -1.37
N TYR A 136 -1.79 20.79 -0.84
CA TYR A 136 -2.29 20.25 0.44
C TYR A 136 -3.79 19.98 0.41
N THR A 137 -4.22 19.12 1.33
CA THR A 137 -5.62 18.82 1.63
C THR A 137 -5.91 19.10 3.10
N THR A 138 -7.18 19.25 3.47
CA THR A 138 -7.60 19.62 4.81
C THR A 138 -8.67 18.69 5.36
N LEU A 139 -8.97 18.81 6.64
CA LEU A 139 -10.01 18.04 7.32
C LEU A 139 -11.40 18.31 6.69
N ASP A 140 -11.64 19.52 6.12
CA ASP A 140 -12.87 19.81 5.37
C ASP A 140 -13.05 18.83 4.19
N GLY A 141 -11.96 18.52 3.48
CA GLY A 141 -11.97 17.55 2.39
C GLY A 141 -12.24 16.12 2.84
N VAL A 142 -11.84 15.76 4.05
CA VAL A 142 -12.17 14.45 4.67
C VAL A 142 -13.67 14.38 4.92
N MET A 143 -14.27 15.43 5.51
CA MET A 143 -15.71 15.49 5.78
C MET A 143 -16.53 15.51 4.49
N ALA A 144 -16.08 16.24 3.47
CA ALA A 144 -16.77 16.33 2.18
C ALA A 144 -16.82 14.99 1.41
N LYS A 145 -15.91 14.07 1.71
CA LYS A 145 -15.87 12.73 1.08
C LYS A 145 -16.60 11.67 1.89
N GLU A 146 -17.22 12.03 3.01
CA GLU A 146 -17.89 11.05 3.84
C GLU A 146 -18.96 10.29 3.09
N ASP A 147 -18.86 8.94 3.14
CA ASP A 147 -19.85 8.01 2.61
C ASP A 147 -19.99 6.83 3.57
N ASN A 148 -21.12 6.79 4.28
CA ASN A 148 -21.41 5.72 5.24
C ASN A 148 -21.72 4.36 4.57
N SER A 149 -21.87 4.32 3.24
CA SER A 149 -22.01 3.06 2.50
C SER A 149 -20.67 2.38 2.21
N SER A 150 -19.55 3.11 2.37
CA SER A 150 -18.19 2.61 2.20
C SER A 150 -17.42 2.73 3.50
N TRP A 151 -16.86 1.61 3.97
CA TRP A 151 -16.04 1.60 5.20
C TRP A 151 -14.81 2.53 5.08
N GLU A 152 -14.28 2.69 3.88
CA GLU A 152 -13.10 3.53 3.58
C GLU A 152 -13.39 5.02 3.78
N PHE A 153 -14.64 5.45 3.56
CA PHE A 153 -15.06 6.83 3.65
C PHE A 153 -15.95 7.12 4.86
N THR A 154 -16.14 6.13 5.73
CA THR A 154 -16.85 6.35 7.00
C THR A 154 -16.02 7.20 7.93
N VAL A 155 -16.54 8.37 8.32
CA VAL A 155 -15.89 9.25 9.28
C VAL A 155 -16.28 8.83 10.71
N PRO A 156 -15.31 8.51 11.59
CA PRO A 156 -15.60 8.18 12.98
C PRO A 156 -16.32 9.33 13.71
N SER A 157 -17.34 9.01 14.51
CA SER A 157 -18.18 10.00 15.20
C SER A 157 -17.38 10.99 16.06
N LYS A 158 -16.31 10.53 16.72
CA LYS A 158 -15.43 11.40 17.48
C LYS A 158 -14.66 12.40 16.60
N LEU A 159 -14.21 11.99 15.42
CA LEU A 159 -13.54 12.90 14.48
C LEU A 159 -14.50 13.95 13.96
N ARG A 160 -15.76 13.56 13.66
CA ARG A 160 -16.83 14.48 13.28
C ARG A 160 -17.10 15.49 14.39
N LEU A 161 -17.24 15.05 15.65
CA LEU A 161 -17.45 15.95 16.76
C LEU A 161 -16.32 16.99 16.90
N LEU A 162 -15.06 16.55 16.79
CA LEU A 162 -13.92 17.47 16.82
C LEU A 162 -13.95 18.49 15.67
N TYR A 163 -14.43 18.09 14.50
CA TYR A 163 -14.60 18.95 13.36
C TYR A 163 -15.72 19.98 13.57
N GLU A 164 -16.90 19.55 14.03
CA GLU A 164 -18.08 20.42 14.26
C GLU A 164 -17.83 21.44 15.37
N THR A 165 -17.14 21.01 16.44
CA THR A 165 -16.77 21.89 17.56
C THR A 165 -15.53 22.72 17.30
N LYS A 166 -14.81 22.47 16.20
CA LYS A 166 -13.52 23.08 15.85
C LYS A 166 -12.47 22.94 16.96
N ASP A 167 -12.55 21.82 17.71
CA ASP A 167 -11.55 21.53 18.75
C ASP A 167 -10.28 20.96 18.13
N TYR A 168 -9.57 21.80 17.40
CA TYR A 168 -8.34 21.44 16.68
C TYR A 168 -7.08 21.66 17.49
N GLY A 169 -7.17 22.30 18.66
CA GLY A 169 -6.02 22.64 19.48
C GLY A 169 -5.02 23.55 18.72
N GLN A 170 -3.75 23.24 18.86
CA GLN A 170 -2.66 23.98 18.19
C GLN A 170 -2.36 23.51 16.76
N TYR A 171 -3.13 22.55 16.22
CA TYR A 171 -2.84 21.87 14.96
C TYR A 171 -3.55 22.49 13.74
N ALA A 172 -4.42 23.47 13.99
CA ALA A 172 -5.14 24.17 12.93
C ALA A 172 -4.25 25.21 12.22
N GLU A 173 -4.49 25.34 10.94
CA GLU A 173 -4.01 26.44 10.11
C GLU A 173 -5.19 26.95 9.27
N ASN A 174 -5.36 28.29 9.23
CA ASN A 174 -6.45 28.93 8.48
C ASN A 174 -7.86 28.37 8.82
N GLY A 175 -8.09 27.97 10.08
CA GLY A 175 -9.40 27.51 10.56
C GLY A 175 -9.73 26.06 10.30
N THR A 176 -8.81 25.27 9.75
CA THR A 176 -8.94 23.84 9.53
C THR A 176 -7.63 23.10 9.85
N VAL A 177 -7.65 21.76 9.88
CA VAL A 177 -6.43 20.97 10.09
C VAL A 177 -5.91 20.48 8.74
N PRO A 178 -4.64 20.81 8.35
CA PRO A 178 -4.01 20.22 7.18
C PRO A 178 -3.87 18.71 7.36
N VAL A 179 -4.22 17.92 6.33
CA VAL A 179 -4.24 16.45 6.41
C VAL A 179 -3.10 15.82 5.65
N ALA A 180 -2.88 16.24 4.41
CA ALA A 180 -1.81 15.73 3.58
C ALA A 180 -1.26 16.83 2.68
N PHE A 181 -0.03 16.68 2.24
CA PHE A 181 0.58 17.54 1.24
C PHE A 181 1.33 16.73 0.18
N ILE A 182 1.58 17.36 -0.96
CA ILE A 182 2.31 16.76 -2.06
C ILE A 182 3.63 17.50 -2.32
N SER A 183 4.61 16.74 -2.78
CA SER A 183 5.95 17.24 -3.11
C SER A 183 6.50 16.52 -4.35
N ASN A 184 7.43 17.13 -5.07
CA ASN A 184 8.07 16.53 -6.23
C ASN A 184 9.27 15.65 -5.85
N LEU A 185 9.16 14.94 -4.72
CA LEU A 185 10.13 13.93 -4.31
C LEU A 185 9.99 12.68 -5.18
N ASP A 186 11.11 12.15 -5.65
CA ASP A 186 11.16 10.87 -6.34
C ASP A 186 11.10 9.73 -5.30
N ILE A 187 10.00 9.01 -5.26
CA ILE A 187 9.76 7.89 -4.35
C ILE A 187 9.49 6.60 -5.11
N THR A 188 9.66 5.49 -4.42
CA THR A 188 9.36 4.14 -4.92
C THR A 188 8.78 3.28 -3.80
N GLY A 189 8.31 2.08 -4.14
CA GLY A 189 7.88 1.10 -3.14
C GLY A 189 8.97 0.86 -2.09
N GLY A 190 8.58 0.94 -0.81
CA GLY A 190 9.50 0.91 0.34
C GLY A 190 9.68 2.27 1.03
N ASN A 191 9.31 3.38 0.39
CA ASN A 191 9.30 4.70 1.03
C ASN A 191 8.11 4.94 1.96
N SER A 192 7.10 4.10 1.92
CA SER A 192 5.92 4.21 2.82
C SER A 192 6.35 4.19 4.28
N GLY A 193 5.91 5.22 5.05
CA GLY A 193 6.31 5.45 6.44
C GLY A 193 7.62 6.22 6.62
N SER A 194 8.29 6.63 5.53
CA SER A 194 9.52 7.43 5.60
C SER A 194 9.25 8.85 6.07
N PRO A 195 10.13 9.43 6.91
CA PRO A 195 9.97 10.80 7.35
C PRO A 195 10.21 11.78 6.20
N THR A 196 9.31 12.75 6.06
CA THR A 196 9.53 13.96 5.25
C THR A 196 10.01 15.06 6.18
N ILE A 197 11.22 15.56 5.94
CA ILE A 197 11.86 16.57 6.79
C ILE A 197 12.09 17.87 6.01
N ASN A 198 12.06 19.00 6.71
CA ASN A 198 12.42 20.28 6.12
C ASN A 198 13.95 20.51 6.17
N ALA A 199 14.41 21.66 5.63
CA ALA A 199 15.83 22.02 5.59
C ALA A 199 16.48 22.19 6.97
N LYS A 200 15.69 22.30 8.05
CA LYS A 200 16.18 22.37 9.43
C LYS A 200 16.27 20.99 10.10
N GLY A 201 15.88 19.92 9.40
CA GLY A 201 15.81 18.56 9.95
C GLY A 201 14.56 18.30 10.80
N GLU A 202 13.55 19.17 10.73
CA GLU A 202 12.30 19.01 11.46
C GLU A 202 11.35 18.09 10.66
N LEU A 203 10.68 17.16 11.34
CA LEU A 203 9.68 16.29 10.75
C LEU A 203 8.43 17.10 10.38
N VAL A 204 8.09 17.15 9.10
CA VAL A 204 6.92 17.87 8.57
C VAL A 204 5.84 16.94 8.05
N GLY A 205 6.15 15.68 7.79
CA GLY A 205 5.20 14.71 7.33
C GLY A 205 5.76 13.30 7.26
N ILE A 206 4.92 12.36 6.86
CA ILE A 206 5.27 10.96 6.66
C ILE A 206 4.81 10.58 5.27
N ALA A 207 5.74 10.19 4.39
CA ALA A 207 5.44 9.75 3.04
C ALA A 207 4.65 8.43 3.08
N PHE A 208 3.59 8.31 2.27
CA PHE A 208 2.79 7.09 2.24
C PHE A 208 2.38 6.62 0.85
N ASP A 209 2.32 7.52 -0.14
CA ASP A 209 1.88 7.15 -1.50
C ASP A 209 2.44 8.12 -2.56
N GLY A 210 2.22 7.79 -3.82
CA GLY A 210 2.41 8.67 -4.97
C GLY A 210 1.06 9.06 -5.59
N ASN A 211 1.02 10.18 -6.32
CA ASN A 211 -0.16 10.51 -7.11
C ASN A 211 -0.31 9.55 -8.31
N TRP A 212 -1.43 9.62 -9.00
CA TRP A 212 -1.72 8.74 -10.14
C TRP A 212 -0.64 8.81 -11.22
N GLU A 213 -0.10 9.99 -11.50
CA GLU A 213 0.92 10.23 -12.49
C GLU A 213 2.28 9.63 -12.09
N ALA A 214 2.48 9.29 -10.81
CA ALA A 214 3.70 8.64 -10.33
C ALA A 214 3.77 7.13 -10.65
N MET A 215 2.71 6.53 -11.21
CA MET A 215 2.69 5.10 -11.56
C MET A 215 3.80 4.68 -12.53
N SER A 216 4.28 5.59 -13.38
CA SER A 216 5.39 5.37 -14.30
C SER A 216 6.77 5.74 -13.74
N GLY A 217 6.84 6.20 -12.49
CA GLY A 217 8.05 6.76 -11.88
C GLY A 217 9.25 5.83 -11.87
N ASN A 218 9.02 4.52 -11.73
CA ASN A 218 10.09 3.51 -11.79
C ASN A 218 10.72 3.37 -13.19
N ILE A 219 10.05 3.84 -14.24
CA ILE A 219 10.55 3.82 -15.62
C ILE A 219 11.17 5.17 -15.96
N ALA A 220 10.44 6.26 -15.71
CA ALA A 220 10.86 7.62 -15.96
C ALA A 220 10.20 8.58 -14.98
N PHE A 221 11.01 9.26 -14.16
CA PHE A 221 10.52 10.29 -13.24
C PHE A 221 10.28 11.61 -13.98
N ASN A 222 9.04 12.13 -13.85
CA ASN A 222 8.66 13.45 -14.36
C ASN A 222 8.37 14.40 -13.18
N PRO A 223 9.28 15.34 -12.86
CA PRO A 223 9.12 16.24 -11.70
C PRO A 223 7.98 17.26 -11.86
N ASP A 224 7.43 17.46 -13.05
CA ASP A 224 6.32 18.37 -13.26
C ASP A 224 4.96 17.75 -12.90
N LEU A 225 4.82 16.42 -13.07
CA LEU A 225 3.56 15.71 -12.85
C LEU A 225 3.59 14.79 -11.63
N GLN A 226 4.71 14.12 -11.37
CA GLN A 226 4.79 13.11 -10.31
C GLN A 226 4.96 13.75 -8.94
N ARG A 227 4.19 13.27 -7.97
CA ARG A 227 4.17 13.76 -6.59
C ARG A 227 4.23 12.62 -5.60
N CYS A 228 5.06 12.81 -4.60
CA CYS A 228 4.99 12.09 -3.33
C CYS A 228 3.86 12.68 -2.49
N ILE A 229 3.05 11.85 -1.88
CA ILE A 229 2.00 12.24 -0.95
C ILE A 229 2.50 11.93 0.46
N SER A 230 2.48 12.94 1.32
CA SER A 230 2.84 12.82 2.74
C SER A 230 1.65 13.22 3.61
N VAL A 231 1.37 12.44 4.65
CA VAL A 231 0.46 12.91 5.69
C VAL A 231 1.13 14.06 6.44
N ASP A 232 0.39 15.13 6.69
CA ASP A 232 0.90 16.30 7.43
C ASP A 232 1.12 15.94 8.89
N ILE A 233 2.26 16.31 9.45
CA ILE A 233 2.58 15.97 10.84
C ILE A 233 1.59 16.60 11.83
N ARG A 234 0.98 17.73 11.48
CA ARG A 234 -0.05 18.38 12.30
C ARG A 234 -1.30 17.51 12.42
N TYR A 235 -1.69 16.82 11.34
CA TYR A 235 -2.79 15.85 11.39
C TYR A 235 -2.44 14.65 12.25
N VAL A 236 -1.25 14.11 12.13
CA VAL A 236 -0.77 13.00 12.98
C VAL A 236 -0.83 13.39 14.45
N LEU A 237 -0.32 14.55 14.80
CA LEU A 237 -0.33 15.06 16.18
C LEU A 237 -1.75 15.36 16.67
N PHE A 238 -2.61 15.91 15.82
CA PHE A 238 -4.03 16.13 16.12
C PHE A 238 -4.74 14.80 16.45
N ILE A 239 -4.49 13.76 15.67
CA ILE A 239 -5.05 12.43 15.94
C ILE A 239 -4.53 11.86 17.26
N ILE A 240 -3.24 11.97 17.54
CA ILE A 240 -2.65 11.48 18.79
C ILE A 240 -3.24 12.22 20.00
N ASP A 241 -3.28 13.55 19.93
CA ASP A 241 -3.69 14.41 21.06
C ASP A 241 -5.22 14.44 21.24
N LYS A 242 -5.93 14.96 20.22
CA LYS A 242 -7.35 15.27 20.35
C LYS A 242 -8.24 14.05 20.11
N TYR A 243 -7.93 13.25 19.10
CA TYR A 243 -8.73 12.09 18.78
C TYR A 243 -8.44 10.92 19.72
N ALA A 244 -7.19 10.51 19.88
CA ALA A 244 -6.82 9.41 20.77
C ALA A 244 -6.72 9.79 22.24
N GLY A 245 -6.47 11.06 22.56
CA GLY A 245 -6.24 11.55 23.92
C GLY A 245 -4.91 11.09 24.52
N ALA A 246 -3.95 10.67 23.69
CA ALA A 246 -2.65 10.16 24.10
C ALA A 246 -1.66 11.31 24.39
N THR A 247 -2.04 12.21 25.30
CA THR A 247 -1.27 13.41 25.66
C THR A 247 0.10 13.10 26.27
N ASN A 248 0.30 11.89 26.82
CA ASN A 248 1.60 11.41 27.27
C ASN A 248 2.62 11.38 26.13
N LEU A 249 2.22 10.93 24.92
CA LEU A 249 3.11 10.90 23.76
C LEU A 249 3.49 12.32 23.30
N ILE A 250 2.54 13.25 23.32
CA ILE A 250 2.79 14.64 22.96
C ILE A 250 3.82 15.30 23.90
N LYS A 251 3.76 14.96 25.20
CA LYS A 251 4.69 15.50 26.21
C LYS A 251 6.13 15.02 26.01
N GLU A 252 6.34 13.89 25.34
CA GLU A 252 7.66 13.34 25.02
C GLU A 252 8.27 13.97 23.76
N MET A 253 7.47 14.69 22.96
CA MET A 253 7.88 15.26 21.68
C MET A 253 8.29 16.73 21.85
N LYS A 254 9.31 17.15 21.11
CA LYS A 254 9.64 18.57 20.94
C LYS A 254 8.90 19.08 19.70
N ILE A 255 7.76 19.75 19.93
CA ILE A 255 6.99 20.38 18.85
C ILE A 255 7.60 21.75 18.57
N VAL A 256 7.95 22.01 17.32
CA VAL A 256 8.42 23.29 16.79
C VAL A 256 7.30 23.97 16.00
N LYS A 257 7.23 25.30 16.09
CA LYS A 257 6.22 26.14 15.40
C LYS A 257 6.88 26.95 14.30
#